data_53d963e061211fd8e04886302368c94f
#
_entry.id   53d963e061211fd8e04886302368c94f
#
_cell.length_a   1.000
_cell.length_b   1.000
_cell.length_c   1.000
_cell.angle_alpha   90.00
_cell.angle_beta   90.00
_cell.angle_gamma   90.00
#
_symmetry.space_group_name_H-M   'P 1'
#
loop_
_entity.id
_entity.type
_entity.pdbx_description
1 polymer ?
#
loop_
_entity_poly.entity_id
_entity_poly.type
_entity_poly.pdbx_seq_one_letter_code
_entity_poly.pdbx_strand_id
1 'polypeptide(L)'
;MKDIDFSKYDMLLNRSFEKKLGKVAKVVGLTIESIGPNAKLNDLCHIITKDTNHVINAEVVGFKDDRVLLMPYDQTEGVGLGSRVENTGAPLNVTVGDDLLGKVLDGLGDPLDGSKIAGNQSYSVEAEPPDPLKRKMIDEVLPLGVKAVDGLITVGKGQRIGIFAGSGVGKSTLMGMFARNTKADINVIALIGERGREVREFIERDLGEEGMRRSVVIVATSDKPALIRKKAAKTATAIAEYFRDEGKDVLLMMDSLTRFSMAQREIGLASGEPPVSRGYPPSVYAEMPKLLERAGCSDKGSITGLYTVLVDGDDFNEPITDTARSILDGHIILDRKIAQKNHYPAIEVLQSISRVMSSIATKEHKKLSGTLKNVMATYAEAEDLINIGAYKPGSNKNIDFAISKIAAVNEFLMQDVYEKVDFEDTVHRLEELFDEPDTDKEE
;
A
#
# COMPACT_ATOMS: atom_id res chain seq x y z
N MET A 1 49.92 22.98 -25.52
CA MET A 1 49.43 22.70 -24.15
C MET A 1 48.17 21.88 -24.33
N LYS A 2 48.09 20.69 -23.73
CA LYS A 2 46.83 19.93 -23.73
C LYS A 2 45.89 20.65 -22.78
N ASP A 3 44.72 21.07 -23.27
CA ASP A 3 43.67 21.62 -22.43
C ASP A 3 43.33 20.59 -21.37
N ILE A 4 43.43 21.00 -20.10
CA ILE A 4 43.07 20.16 -18.98
C ILE A 4 41.56 20.25 -18.86
N ASP A 5 40.88 19.13 -19.11
CA ASP A 5 39.43 19.03 -18.91
C ASP A 5 39.11 18.98 -17.40
N PHE A 6 38.54 20.06 -16.89
CA PHE A 6 38.15 20.20 -15.51
C PHE A 6 36.72 19.71 -15.25
N SER A 7 35.92 19.36 -16.26
CA SER A 7 34.52 18.94 -16.10
C SER A 7 34.34 17.73 -15.16
N LYS A 8 35.33 16.83 -15.14
CA LYS A 8 35.35 15.70 -14.19
C LYS A 8 35.50 16.11 -12.72
N TYR A 9 35.85 17.37 -12.44
CA TYR A 9 35.98 17.90 -11.08
C TYR A 9 34.76 18.74 -10.66
N ASP A 10 33.78 18.97 -11.56
CA ASP A 10 32.60 19.75 -11.25
C ASP A 10 31.79 19.13 -10.10
N MET A 11 31.82 17.81 -9.97
CA MET A 11 31.23 17.11 -8.82
C MET A 11 31.89 17.48 -7.48
N LEU A 12 33.15 17.94 -7.50
CA LEU A 12 33.87 18.36 -6.29
C LEU A 12 33.50 19.79 -5.88
N LEU A 13 33.15 20.64 -6.85
CA LEU A 13 32.75 22.04 -6.58
C LEU A 13 31.41 22.10 -5.83
N ASN A 14 30.54 21.12 -6.02
CA ASN A 14 29.24 21.03 -5.37
C ASN A 14 29.26 20.21 -4.06
N ARG A 15 30.41 19.66 -3.66
CA ARG A 15 30.55 18.94 -2.38
C ARG A 15 30.98 19.88 -1.27
N SER A 16 30.17 19.96 -0.20
CA SER A 16 30.64 20.52 1.05
C SER A 16 31.65 19.55 1.69
N PHE A 17 32.89 19.99 1.86
CA PHE A 17 33.93 19.25 2.59
C PHE A 17 33.86 19.47 4.10
N GLU A 18 32.95 20.33 4.58
CA GLU A 18 32.71 20.55 5.98
C GLU A 18 31.92 19.40 6.60
N LYS A 19 32.53 18.72 7.55
CA LYS A 19 31.83 17.72 8.36
C LYS A 19 31.03 18.42 9.47
N LYS A 20 29.72 18.30 9.40
CA LYS A 20 28.82 18.76 10.46
C LYS A 20 28.83 17.74 11.58
N LEU A 21 29.53 18.02 12.65
CA LEU A 21 29.76 17.11 13.79
C LEU A 21 28.93 17.51 15.00
N GLY A 22 28.41 16.50 15.69
CA GLY A 22 27.78 16.60 16.99
C GLY A 22 28.26 15.50 17.93
N LYS A 23 27.72 15.48 19.15
CA LYS A 23 28.03 14.48 20.19
C LYS A 23 26.75 14.06 20.89
N VAL A 24 26.61 12.76 21.13
CA VAL A 24 25.53 12.19 21.93
C VAL A 24 25.62 12.77 23.34
N ALA A 25 24.54 13.39 23.78
CA ALA A 25 24.38 13.98 25.11
C ALA A 25 23.53 13.11 26.05
N LYS A 26 22.56 12.33 25.47
CA LYS A 26 21.66 11.50 26.28
C LYS A 26 21.03 10.42 25.38
N VAL A 27 20.73 9.26 25.95
CA VAL A 27 19.96 8.19 25.31
C VAL A 27 18.75 7.92 26.20
N VAL A 28 17.54 8.00 25.64
CA VAL A 28 16.28 7.79 26.37
C VAL A 28 15.30 7.00 25.53
N GLY A 29 15.05 5.76 25.91
CA GLY A 29 14.16 4.88 25.16
C GLY A 29 14.59 4.74 23.69
N LEU A 30 13.72 5.13 22.78
CA LEU A 30 13.97 5.05 21.33
C LEU A 30 14.73 6.27 20.76
N THR A 31 14.97 7.31 21.55
CA THR A 31 15.56 8.57 21.10
C THR A 31 16.94 8.83 21.68
N ILE A 32 17.79 9.43 20.86
CA ILE A 32 19.15 9.86 21.21
C ILE A 32 19.19 11.38 21.07
N GLU A 33 19.50 12.08 22.16
CA GLU A 33 19.71 13.51 22.14
C GLU A 33 21.18 13.83 21.81
N SER A 34 21.41 14.67 20.82
CA SER A 34 22.73 15.09 20.38
C SER A 34 22.89 16.62 20.49
N ILE A 35 24.06 17.08 20.94
CA ILE A 35 24.48 18.48 20.82
C ILE A 35 25.08 18.64 19.41
N GLY A 36 24.38 19.33 18.53
CA GLY A 36 24.67 19.27 17.07
C GLY A 36 24.51 17.85 16.51
N PRO A 37 24.85 17.65 15.24
CA PRO A 37 25.28 18.64 14.24
C PRO A 37 24.16 19.61 13.82
N ASN A 38 24.50 20.65 13.06
CA ASN A 38 23.45 21.41 12.35
C ASN A 38 22.79 20.47 11.33
N ALA A 39 21.51 20.21 11.50
CA ALA A 39 20.74 19.23 10.75
C ALA A 39 19.31 19.75 10.50
N LYS A 40 18.64 19.16 9.53
CA LYS A 40 17.22 19.36 9.24
C LYS A 40 16.42 18.14 9.64
N LEU A 41 15.11 18.28 9.77
CA LEU A 41 14.20 17.16 9.98
C LEU A 41 14.37 16.15 8.83
N ASN A 42 14.35 14.86 9.14
CA ASN A 42 14.55 13.72 8.24
C ASN A 42 16.00 13.56 7.71
N ASP A 43 16.96 14.41 8.08
CA ASP A 43 18.37 14.19 7.70
C ASP A 43 18.87 12.85 8.25
N LEU A 44 19.59 12.10 7.43
CA LEU A 44 20.32 10.91 7.82
C LEU A 44 21.60 11.31 8.56
N CYS A 45 21.79 10.78 9.75
CA CYS A 45 23.00 10.94 10.56
C CYS A 45 23.68 9.61 10.82
N HIS A 46 25.02 9.63 10.95
CA HIS A 46 25.82 8.50 11.37
C HIS A 46 26.26 8.70 12.83
N ILE A 47 25.90 7.79 13.71
CA ILE A 47 26.39 7.75 15.10
C ILE A 47 27.54 6.77 15.14
N ILE A 48 28.74 7.26 15.50
CA ILE A 48 29.95 6.48 15.53
C ILE A 48 30.25 6.13 16.98
N THR A 49 30.21 4.83 17.30
CA THR A 49 30.48 4.33 18.66
C THR A 49 31.97 4.53 19.02
N LYS A 50 32.24 4.82 20.31
CA LYS A 50 33.62 5.12 20.73
C LYS A 50 34.53 3.90 20.72
N ASP A 51 34.01 2.75 21.13
CA ASP A 51 34.84 1.58 21.41
C ASP A 51 35.13 0.74 20.14
N THR A 52 34.19 0.66 19.24
CA THR A 52 34.29 -0.22 18.07
C THR A 52 34.34 0.53 16.73
N ASN A 53 34.20 1.85 16.71
CA ASN A 53 33.98 2.67 15.52
C ASN A 53 32.82 2.16 14.63
N HIS A 54 31.90 1.39 15.22
CA HIS A 54 30.71 0.93 14.51
C HIS A 54 29.82 2.13 14.18
N VAL A 55 29.30 2.15 12.95
CA VAL A 55 28.44 3.22 12.45
C VAL A 55 26.98 2.77 12.55
N ILE A 56 26.19 3.52 13.29
CA ILE A 56 24.76 3.32 13.42
C ILE A 56 24.06 4.44 12.66
N ASN A 57 23.22 4.07 11.70
CA ASN A 57 22.40 5.02 10.97
C ASN A 57 21.24 5.49 11.84
N ALA A 58 20.99 6.80 11.87
CA ALA A 58 19.90 7.41 12.62
C ALA A 58 19.28 8.56 11.83
N GLU A 59 18.04 8.86 12.07
CA GLU A 59 17.31 9.96 11.47
C GLU A 59 17.02 11.07 12.47
N VAL A 60 17.05 12.31 12.01
CA VAL A 60 16.59 13.45 12.78
C VAL A 60 15.07 13.46 12.81
N VAL A 61 14.50 13.14 13.98
CA VAL A 61 13.04 13.06 14.19
C VAL A 61 12.47 14.31 14.87
N GLY A 62 13.33 15.22 15.34
CA GLY A 62 12.88 16.46 15.97
C GLY A 62 14.02 17.25 16.62
N PHE A 63 13.63 18.34 17.30
CA PHE A 63 14.53 19.20 18.05
C PHE A 63 13.91 19.51 19.41
N LYS A 64 14.73 19.61 20.44
CA LYS A 64 14.29 19.97 21.79
C LYS A 64 15.44 20.64 22.54
N ASP A 65 15.19 21.78 23.16
CA ASP A 65 16.13 22.51 24.01
C ASP A 65 17.56 22.63 23.39
N ASP A 66 17.65 23.11 22.16
CA ASP A 66 18.88 23.23 21.35
C ASP A 66 19.59 21.90 21.04
N ARG A 67 18.89 20.78 21.20
CA ARG A 67 19.39 19.45 20.86
C ARG A 67 18.67 18.86 19.67
N VAL A 68 19.42 18.05 18.93
CA VAL A 68 18.89 17.23 17.85
C VAL A 68 18.39 15.91 18.44
N LEU A 69 17.14 15.57 18.18
CA LEU A 69 16.57 14.27 18.52
C LEU A 69 16.79 13.31 17.34
N LEU A 70 17.56 12.27 17.60
CA LEU A 70 17.88 11.22 16.62
C LEU A 70 17.14 9.94 16.99
N MET A 71 16.65 9.21 16.01
CA MET A 71 16.10 7.87 16.16
C MET A 71 16.91 6.91 15.28
N PRO A 72 17.54 5.87 15.87
CA PRO A 72 18.34 4.91 15.12
C PRO A 72 17.45 3.98 14.26
N TYR A 73 17.99 3.56 13.14
CA TYR A 73 17.39 2.53 12.29
C TYR A 73 17.66 1.11 12.82
N ASP A 74 18.72 0.95 13.64
CA ASP A 74 19.15 -0.34 14.18
C ASP A 74 19.27 -0.29 15.70
N GLN A 75 19.70 -1.38 16.31
CA GLN A 75 19.95 -1.46 17.73
C GLN A 75 21.04 -0.45 18.15
N THR A 76 20.89 0.11 19.35
CA THR A 76 21.78 1.17 19.87
C THR A 76 22.96 0.63 20.65
N GLU A 77 23.32 -0.65 20.47
CA GLU A 77 24.43 -1.25 21.18
C GLU A 77 25.74 -0.49 20.93
N GLY A 78 26.45 -0.16 22.02
CA GLY A 78 27.69 0.60 21.97
C GLY A 78 27.53 2.12 21.83
N VAL A 79 26.30 2.65 21.74
CA VAL A 79 26.09 4.11 21.78
C VAL A 79 26.23 4.60 23.22
N GLY A 80 27.22 5.43 23.45
CA GLY A 80 27.48 6.05 24.76
C GLY A 80 27.53 7.57 24.71
N LEU A 81 27.59 8.18 25.89
CA LEU A 81 27.76 9.64 25.99
C LEU A 81 29.04 10.09 25.29
N GLY A 82 28.88 11.11 24.43
CA GLY A 82 29.95 11.70 23.64
C GLY A 82 30.32 10.87 22.40
N SER A 83 29.55 9.84 22.00
CA SER A 83 29.67 9.24 20.70
C SER A 83 29.50 10.31 19.61
N ARG A 84 30.30 10.24 18.54
CA ARG A 84 30.30 11.25 17.49
C ARG A 84 29.06 11.09 16.61
N VAL A 85 28.44 12.20 16.25
CA VAL A 85 27.32 12.24 15.32
C VAL A 85 27.73 13.03 14.09
N GLU A 86 27.61 12.44 12.91
CA GLU A 86 27.88 13.09 11.61
C GLU A 86 26.57 13.23 10.83
N ASN A 87 26.23 14.43 10.37
CA ASN A 87 25.10 14.64 9.47
C ASN A 87 25.56 14.47 8.03
N THR A 88 24.84 13.62 7.25
CA THR A 88 25.10 13.45 5.81
C THR A 88 24.65 14.66 5.00
N GLY A 89 23.74 15.49 5.54
CA GLY A 89 23.17 16.67 4.87
C GLY A 89 22.01 16.36 3.91
N ALA A 90 21.54 15.12 3.89
CA ALA A 90 20.44 14.66 3.05
C ALA A 90 19.58 13.62 3.79
N PRO A 91 18.30 13.45 3.46
CA PRO A 91 17.47 12.36 3.94
C PRO A 91 17.92 11.02 3.35
N LEU A 92 17.31 9.93 3.82
CA LEU A 92 17.51 8.60 3.25
C LEU A 92 17.12 8.58 1.77
N ASN A 93 18.00 8.04 0.96
CA ASN A 93 17.77 7.76 -0.46
C ASN A 93 17.84 6.26 -0.72
N VAL A 94 17.07 5.79 -1.69
CA VAL A 94 17.11 4.41 -2.17
C VAL A 94 17.73 4.36 -3.57
N THR A 95 18.62 3.39 -3.79
CA THR A 95 19.18 3.11 -5.12
C THR A 95 18.12 2.38 -5.95
N VAL A 96 17.89 2.82 -7.19
CA VAL A 96 16.85 2.28 -8.07
C VAL A 96 17.39 1.90 -9.44
N GLY A 97 16.78 0.91 -10.06
CA GLY A 97 17.11 0.39 -11.38
C GLY A 97 16.21 -0.80 -11.74
N ASP A 98 16.24 -1.24 -12.98
CA ASP A 98 15.45 -2.39 -13.46
C ASP A 98 15.86 -3.71 -12.79
N ASP A 99 17.07 -3.77 -12.26
CA ASP A 99 17.61 -4.92 -11.52
C ASP A 99 16.98 -5.10 -10.11
N LEU A 100 16.08 -4.21 -9.71
CA LEU A 100 15.23 -4.41 -8.54
C LEU A 100 14.15 -5.48 -8.76
N LEU A 101 13.76 -5.74 -10.02
CA LEU A 101 12.73 -6.74 -10.32
C LEU A 101 13.18 -8.14 -9.87
N GLY A 102 12.28 -8.84 -9.22
CA GLY A 102 12.54 -10.15 -8.63
C GLY A 102 13.25 -10.12 -7.26
N LYS A 103 13.55 -8.94 -6.70
CA LYS A 103 14.25 -8.82 -5.42
C LYS A 103 13.32 -8.60 -4.25
N VAL A 104 13.80 -9.08 -3.10
CA VAL A 104 13.23 -8.80 -1.78
C VAL A 104 14.20 -7.89 -1.04
N LEU A 105 13.71 -6.72 -0.66
CA LEU A 105 14.47 -5.66 -0.01
C LEU A 105 14.06 -5.50 1.45
N ASP A 106 14.94 -4.96 2.25
CA ASP A 106 14.58 -4.49 3.59
C ASP A 106 13.85 -3.13 3.56
N GLY A 107 13.48 -2.61 4.73
CA GLY A 107 12.75 -1.33 4.84
C GLY A 107 13.55 -0.10 4.41
N LEU A 108 14.86 -0.21 4.25
CA LEU A 108 15.75 0.86 3.78
C LEU A 108 16.09 0.75 2.29
N GLY A 109 15.71 -0.37 1.65
CA GLY A 109 15.91 -0.62 0.22
C GLY A 109 17.12 -1.48 -0.11
N ASP A 110 17.76 -2.10 0.89
CA ASP A 110 18.87 -3.00 0.69
C ASP A 110 18.38 -4.44 0.42
N PRO A 111 18.92 -5.17 -0.59
CA PRO A 111 18.53 -6.55 -0.86
C PRO A 111 18.82 -7.49 0.31
N LEU A 112 17.83 -8.29 0.70
CA LEU A 112 17.95 -9.25 1.82
C LEU A 112 18.85 -10.44 1.50
N ASP A 113 19.12 -10.71 0.23
CA ASP A 113 20.05 -11.75 -0.22
C ASP A 113 21.53 -11.28 -0.24
N GLY A 114 21.80 -10.03 0.17
CA GLY A 114 23.13 -9.42 0.14
C GLY A 114 23.66 -9.10 -1.24
N SER A 115 22.87 -9.23 -2.29
CA SER A 115 23.25 -8.81 -3.63
C SER A 115 23.36 -7.28 -3.72
N LYS A 116 24.11 -6.79 -4.71
CA LYS A 116 24.19 -5.34 -4.94
C LYS A 116 23.19 -4.95 -6.03
N ILE A 117 22.60 -3.77 -5.87
CA ILE A 117 21.82 -3.11 -6.90
C ILE A 117 22.81 -2.43 -7.86
N ALA A 118 22.74 -2.75 -9.14
CA ALA A 118 23.58 -2.16 -10.18
C ALA A 118 23.04 -0.80 -10.68
N GLY A 119 21.82 -0.44 -10.28
CA GLY A 119 21.20 0.84 -10.58
C GLY A 119 22.08 2.01 -10.19
N ASN A 120 22.06 3.08 -11.00
CA ASN A 120 22.86 4.29 -10.83
C ASN A 120 22.02 5.52 -10.47
N GLN A 121 20.71 5.36 -10.33
CA GLN A 121 19.79 6.41 -9.93
C GLN A 121 19.49 6.31 -8.43
N SER A 122 19.24 7.47 -7.83
CA SER A 122 18.94 7.58 -6.40
C SER A 122 17.67 8.39 -6.21
N TYR A 123 16.66 7.80 -5.55
CA TYR A 123 15.39 8.43 -5.26
C TYR A 123 15.27 8.73 -3.77
N SER A 124 14.78 9.94 -3.46
CA SER A 124 14.54 10.31 -2.07
C SER A 124 13.34 9.57 -1.50
N VAL A 125 13.55 8.97 -0.34
CA VAL A 125 12.47 8.31 0.40
C VAL A 125 11.45 9.35 0.93
N GLU A 126 11.90 10.61 1.15
CA GLU A 126 11.10 11.74 1.60
C GLU A 126 10.71 12.69 0.44
N ALA A 127 10.18 12.13 -0.66
CA ALA A 127 9.71 12.93 -1.79
C ALA A 127 8.34 13.59 -1.51
N GLU A 128 8.11 14.72 -2.15
CA GLU A 128 6.81 15.40 -2.15
C GLU A 128 5.87 14.76 -3.20
N PRO A 129 4.55 14.81 -2.96
CA PRO A 129 3.57 14.37 -3.96
C PRO A 129 3.69 15.15 -5.27
N PRO A 130 3.34 14.54 -6.43
CA PRO A 130 3.29 15.24 -7.71
C PRO A 130 2.32 16.44 -7.67
N ASP A 131 2.66 17.49 -8.43
CA ASP A 131 1.81 18.67 -8.60
C ASP A 131 0.41 18.27 -9.08
N PRO A 132 -0.68 18.67 -8.38
CA PRO A 132 -2.04 18.29 -8.75
C PRO A 132 -2.43 18.69 -10.17
N LEU A 133 -1.92 19.81 -10.69
CA LEU A 133 -2.24 20.32 -12.04
C LEU A 133 -1.51 19.57 -13.16
N LYS A 134 -0.46 18.81 -12.83
CA LYS A 134 0.31 17.99 -13.79
C LYS A 134 -0.15 16.54 -13.83
N ARG A 135 -1.05 16.12 -12.92
CA ARG A 135 -1.60 14.77 -12.91
C ARG A 135 -2.57 14.58 -14.07
N LYS A 136 -2.45 13.46 -14.78
CA LYS A 136 -3.49 13.01 -15.71
C LYS A 136 -4.74 12.58 -14.94
N MET A 137 -5.89 12.72 -15.55
CA MET A 137 -7.14 12.17 -15.01
C MET A 137 -7.11 10.64 -15.07
N ILE A 138 -7.86 10.02 -14.18
CA ILE A 138 -8.07 8.56 -14.21
C ILE A 138 -9.18 8.29 -15.23
N ASP A 139 -8.83 7.75 -16.39
CA ASP A 139 -9.71 7.50 -17.55
C ASP A 139 -9.59 6.09 -18.12
N GLU A 140 -8.61 5.30 -17.66
CA GLU A 140 -8.40 3.93 -18.08
C GLU A 140 -8.64 2.94 -16.93
N VAL A 141 -9.24 1.78 -17.28
CA VAL A 141 -9.40 0.66 -16.34
C VAL A 141 -8.04 -0.02 -16.10
N LEU A 142 -7.75 -0.37 -14.87
CA LEU A 142 -6.69 -1.32 -14.52
C LEU A 142 -7.33 -2.64 -14.10
N PRO A 143 -7.35 -3.66 -14.95
CA PRO A 143 -7.83 -4.98 -14.57
C PRO A 143 -6.97 -5.58 -13.45
N LEU A 144 -7.63 -6.08 -12.41
CA LEU A 144 -6.98 -6.75 -11.29
C LEU A 144 -7.16 -8.28 -11.33
N GLY A 145 -7.99 -8.79 -12.27
CA GLY A 145 -8.21 -10.21 -12.51
C GLY A 145 -9.01 -10.91 -11.42
N VAL A 146 -9.85 -10.16 -10.69
CA VAL A 146 -10.80 -10.69 -9.71
C VAL A 146 -12.20 -10.25 -10.12
N LYS A 147 -13.09 -11.21 -10.49
CA LYS A 147 -14.42 -10.97 -11.03
C LYS A 147 -15.25 -9.98 -10.23
N ALA A 148 -15.31 -10.15 -8.92
CA ALA A 148 -16.05 -9.27 -8.02
C ALA A 148 -15.53 -7.82 -8.04
N VAL A 149 -14.22 -7.62 -8.25
CA VAL A 149 -13.59 -6.29 -8.32
C VAL A 149 -13.75 -5.71 -9.73
N ASP A 150 -13.31 -6.44 -10.74
CA ASP A 150 -13.32 -5.95 -12.12
C ASP A 150 -14.75 -5.68 -12.60
N GLY A 151 -15.73 -6.52 -12.22
CA GLY A 151 -17.13 -6.37 -12.60
C GLY A 151 -17.92 -5.33 -11.79
N LEU A 152 -17.63 -5.14 -10.50
CA LEU A 152 -18.53 -4.41 -9.60
C LEU A 152 -17.88 -3.23 -8.86
N ILE A 153 -16.54 -3.22 -8.77
CA ILE A 153 -15.76 -2.22 -8.05
C ILE A 153 -14.58 -1.79 -8.94
N THR A 154 -14.81 -1.68 -10.24
CA THR A 154 -13.79 -1.46 -11.26
C THR A 154 -12.78 -0.39 -10.87
N VAL A 155 -11.50 -0.75 -10.94
CA VAL A 155 -10.38 0.11 -10.53
C VAL A 155 -9.76 0.79 -11.75
N GLY A 156 -9.39 2.05 -11.61
CA GLY A 156 -8.70 2.80 -12.65
C GLY A 156 -7.20 2.88 -12.44
N LYS A 157 -6.43 3.05 -13.52
CA LYS A 157 -4.99 3.33 -13.46
C LYS A 157 -4.73 4.60 -12.67
N GLY A 158 -3.88 4.53 -11.65
CA GLY A 158 -3.59 5.66 -10.78
C GLY A 158 -4.60 5.88 -9.65
N GLN A 159 -5.60 5.02 -9.48
CA GLN A 159 -6.55 5.08 -8.37
C GLN A 159 -5.94 4.55 -7.06
N ARG A 160 -6.38 5.09 -5.94
CA ARG A 160 -5.99 4.66 -4.59
C ARG A 160 -7.17 3.97 -3.91
N ILE A 161 -7.05 2.67 -3.65
CA ILE A 161 -8.09 1.82 -3.08
C ILE A 161 -7.66 1.29 -1.71
N GLY A 162 -8.55 1.34 -0.74
CA GLY A 162 -8.38 0.68 0.55
C GLY A 162 -8.92 -0.74 0.54
N ILE A 163 -8.20 -1.70 1.11
CA ILE A 163 -8.71 -3.05 1.38
C ILE A 163 -8.90 -3.16 2.89
N PHE A 164 -10.15 -3.10 3.32
CA PHE A 164 -10.52 -3.11 4.74
C PHE A 164 -10.86 -4.54 5.15
N ALA A 165 -10.12 -5.06 6.11
CA ALA A 165 -10.21 -6.47 6.47
C ALA A 165 -9.97 -6.70 7.96
N GLY A 166 -10.76 -7.56 8.58
CA GLY A 166 -10.42 -8.19 9.84
C GLY A 166 -9.33 -9.25 9.67
N SER A 167 -8.94 -9.92 10.75
CA SER A 167 -7.98 -11.02 10.70
C SER A 167 -8.61 -12.29 10.12
N GLY A 168 -7.88 -13.00 9.24
CA GLY A 168 -8.23 -14.34 8.77
C GLY A 168 -9.34 -14.42 7.71
N VAL A 169 -9.63 -13.33 6.98
CA VAL A 169 -10.67 -13.27 5.94
C VAL A 169 -10.14 -13.46 4.51
N GLY A 170 -8.87 -13.86 4.34
CA GLY A 170 -8.28 -14.09 3.01
C GLY A 170 -7.60 -12.87 2.38
N LYS A 171 -7.25 -11.83 3.17
CA LYS A 171 -6.59 -10.61 2.68
C LYS A 171 -5.33 -10.90 1.86
N SER A 172 -4.38 -11.66 2.39
CA SER A 172 -3.09 -11.95 1.72
C SER A 172 -3.29 -12.75 0.43
N THR A 173 -4.24 -13.69 0.45
CA THR A 173 -4.62 -14.46 -0.74
C THR A 173 -5.17 -13.55 -1.84
N LEU A 174 -6.08 -12.62 -1.50
CA LEU A 174 -6.62 -11.65 -2.45
C LEU A 174 -5.52 -10.74 -3.02
N MET A 175 -4.59 -10.25 -2.19
CA MET A 175 -3.44 -9.49 -2.65
C MET A 175 -2.56 -10.30 -3.62
N GLY A 176 -2.33 -11.59 -3.33
CA GLY A 176 -1.64 -12.51 -4.23
C GLY A 176 -2.36 -12.67 -5.57
N MET A 177 -3.69 -12.79 -5.57
CA MET A 177 -4.49 -12.82 -6.80
C MET A 177 -4.30 -11.54 -7.61
N PHE A 178 -4.37 -10.37 -6.99
CA PHE A 178 -4.11 -9.08 -7.67
C PHE A 178 -2.70 -9.03 -8.26
N ALA A 179 -1.67 -9.40 -7.49
CA ALA A 179 -0.29 -9.37 -7.96
C ALA A 179 -0.03 -10.26 -9.17
N ARG A 180 -0.66 -11.45 -9.20
CA ARG A 180 -0.50 -12.39 -10.33
C ARG A 180 -1.32 -11.99 -11.56
N ASN A 181 -2.53 -11.48 -11.36
CA ASN A 181 -3.51 -11.35 -12.44
C ASN A 181 -3.61 -9.93 -13.01
N THR A 182 -3.12 -8.89 -12.30
CA THR A 182 -3.19 -7.51 -12.76
C THR A 182 -2.54 -7.30 -14.12
N LYS A 183 -3.08 -6.36 -14.89
CA LYS A 183 -2.47 -5.88 -16.15
C LYS A 183 -1.47 -4.72 -15.94
N ALA A 184 -1.13 -4.37 -14.68
CA ALA A 184 -0.02 -3.47 -14.41
C ALA A 184 1.31 -4.04 -14.92
N ASP A 185 2.24 -3.18 -15.35
CA ASP A 185 3.56 -3.59 -15.82
C ASP A 185 4.40 -4.18 -14.68
N ILE A 186 4.35 -3.52 -13.51
CA ILE A 186 5.20 -3.82 -12.36
C ILE A 186 4.39 -3.77 -11.08
N ASN A 187 4.69 -4.68 -10.16
CA ASN A 187 4.18 -4.64 -8.80
C ASN A 187 5.28 -4.17 -7.84
N VAL A 188 4.95 -3.25 -6.95
CA VAL A 188 5.77 -2.91 -5.79
C VAL A 188 4.97 -3.26 -4.54
N ILE A 189 5.50 -4.15 -3.70
CA ILE A 189 4.77 -4.74 -2.59
C ILE A 189 5.49 -4.43 -1.29
N ALA A 190 4.84 -3.70 -0.39
CA ALA A 190 5.36 -3.37 0.93
C ALA A 190 4.67 -4.22 2.00
N LEU A 191 5.42 -5.10 2.66
CA LEU A 191 4.97 -5.93 3.78
C LEU A 191 5.48 -5.30 5.09
N ILE A 192 4.61 -4.57 5.78
CA ILE A 192 4.97 -3.72 6.92
C ILE A 192 4.36 -4.26 8.21
N GLY A 193 5.20 -4.63 9.16
CA GLY A 193 4.78 -5.11 10.46
C GLY A 193 4.13 -6.50 10.42
N GLU A 194 4.31 -7.24 9.33
CA GLU A 194 3.84 -8.61 9.20
C GLU A 194 4.83 -9.59 9.87
N ARG A 195 4.36 -10.80 10.18
CA ARG A 195 5.23 -11.83 10.77
C ARG A 195 6.14 -12.44 9.71
N GLY A 196 7.38 -12.76 10.06
CA GLY A 196 8.34 -13.36 9.11
C GLY A 196 7.82 -14.62 8.40
N ARG A 197 7.01 -15.45 9.08
CA ARG A 197 6.36 -16.60 8.47
C ARG A 197 5.36 -16.20 7.37
N GLU A 198 4.53 -15.20 7.63
CA GLU A 198 3.50 -14.72 6.70
C GLU A 198 4.13 -14.07 5.47
N VAL A 199 5.26 -13.36 5.65
CA VAL A 199 6.07 -12.81 4.55
C VAL A 199 6.55 -13.92 3.61
N ARG A 200 7.10 -15.01 4.18
CA ARG A 200 7.60 -16.12 3.37
C ARG A 200 6.46 -16.84 2.65
N GLU A 201 5.36 -17.13 3.34
CA GLU A 201 4.17 -17.74 2.74
C GLU A 201 3.61 -16.89 1.59
N PHE A 202 3.56 -15.58 1.74
CA PHE A 202 3.10 -14.68 0.69
C PHE A 202 4.01 -14.73 -0.54
N ILE A 203 5.33 -14.65 -0.37
CA ILE A 203 6.29 -14.67 -1.48
C ILE A 203 6.28 -16.02 -2.22
N GLU A 204 6.33 -17.14 -1.48
CA GLU A 204 6.47 -18.48 -2.06
C GLU A 204 5.14 -19.01 -2.62
N ARG A 205 4.03 -18.81 -1.92
CA ARG A 205 2.72 -19.39 -2.26
C ARG A 205 1.80 -18.41 -2.98
N ASP A 206 1.61 -17.21 -2.40
CA ASP A 206 0.58 -16.30 -2.90
C ASP A 206 1.09 -15.49 -4.10
N LEU A 207 2.34 -15.08 -4.14
CA LEU A 207 2.97 -14.39 -5.26
C LEU A 207 3.55 -15.37 -6.29
N GLY A 208 4.30 -16.38 -5.83
CA GLY A 208 4.95 -17.38 -6.64
C GLY A 208 6.03 -16.84 -7.59
N GLU A 209 6.64 -17.71 -8.39
CA GLU A 209 7.72 -17.29 -9.31
C GLU A 209 7.25 -16.34 -10.41
N GLU A 210 6.06 -16.56 -10.98
CA GLU A 210 5.49 -15.73 -12.04
C GLU A 210 5.24 -14.31 -11.54
N GLY A 211 4.59 -14.18 -10.38
CA GLY A 211 4.34 -12.87 -9.78
C GLY A 211 5.64 -12.18 -9.35
N MET A 212 6.61 -12.93 -8.83
CA MET A 212 7.88 -12.36 -8.36
C MET A 212 8.71 -11.75 -9.49
N ARG A 213 8.69 -12.29 -10.71
CA ARG A 213 9.48 -11.79 -11.86
C ARG A 213 9.19 -10.33 -12.21
N ARG A 214 7.97 -9.85 -11.96
CA ARG A 214 7.54 -8.47 -12.21
C ARG A 214 7.27 -7.68 -10.93
N SER A 215 7.82 -8.15 -9.82
CA SER A 215 7.59 -7.55 -8.51
C SER A 215 8.89 -7.13 -7.84
N VAL A 216 8.79 -6.06 -7.03
CA VAL A 216 9.79 -5.70 -6.02
C VAL A 216 9.08 -5.80 -4.67
N VAL A 217 9.63 -6.57 -3.74
CA VAL A 217 9.02 -6.78 -2.42
C VAL A 217 9.87 -6.10 -1.35
N ILE A 218 9.28 -5.20 -0.58
CA ILE A 218 9.93 -4.50 0.54
C ILE A 218 9.38 -5.08 1.84
N VAL A 219 10.27 -5.50 2.73
CA VAL A 219 9.90 -6.20 3.97
C VAL A 219 10.40 -5.46 5.19
N ALA A 220 9.49 -5.14 6.10
CA ALA A 220 9.81 -4.69 7.45
C ALA A 220 8.91 -5.46 8.44
N THR A 221 9.41 -6.56 8.99
CA THR A 221 8.65 -7.43 9.90
C THR A 221 8.33 -6.75 11.23
N SER A 222 7.40 -7.34 12.00
CA SER A 222 6.88 -6.76 13.24
C SER A 222 7.93 -6.58 14.35
N ASP A 223 9.05 -7.30 14.29
CA ASP A 223 10.20 -7.18 15.19
C ASP A 223 11.14 -6.00 14.86
N LYS A 224 11.01 -5.40 13.66
CA LYS A 224 11.85 -4.27 13.27
C LYS A 224 11.44 -2.97 13.98
N PRO A 225 12.41 -2.07 14.24
CA PRO A 225 12.15 -0.75 14.82
C PRO A 225 11.05 0.03 14.10
N ALA A 226 10.33 0.88 14.83
CA ALA A 226 9.23 1.69 14.28
C ALA A 226 9.66 2.53 13.07
N LEU A 227 10.88 3.10 13.15
CA LEU A 227 11.41 3.92 12.06
C LEU A 227 11.61 3.12 10.77
N ILE A 228 12.11 1.87 10.84
CA ILE A 228 12.23 0.98 9.67
C ILE A 228 10.86 0.64 9.10
N ARG A 229 9.87 0.32 9.97
CA ARG A 229 8.50 0.02 9.52
C ARG A 229 7.86 1.22 8.81
N LYS A 230 8.10 2.44 9.31
CA LYS A 230 7.67 3.68 8.64
C LYS A 230 8.39 3.87 7.30
N LYS A 231 9.72 3.69 7.28
CA LYS A 231 10.53 3.88 6.06
C LYS A 231 10.18 2.87 4.97
N ALA A 232 9.89 1.63 5.31
CA ALA A 232 9.48 0.61 4.33
C ALA A 232 8.32 1.06 3.43
N ALA A 233 7.31 1.75 4.01
CA ALA A 233 6.22 2.34 3.24
C ALA A 233 6.71 3.40 2.25
N LYS A 234 7.57 4.30 2.72
CA LYS A 234 8.11 5.40 1.91
C LYS A 234 9.12 4.91 0.88
N THR A 235 9.95 3.92 1.21
CA THR A 235 10.89 3.25 0.30
C THR A 235 10.16 2.56 -0.85
N ALA A 236 9.10 1.79 -0.53
CA ALA A 236 8.27 1.17 -1.56
C ALA A 236 7.63 2.20 -2.48
N THR A 237 7.14 3.31 -1.91
CA THR A 237 6.56 4.40 -2.69
C THR A 237 7.61 5.06 -3.59
N ALA A 238 8.84 5.31 -3.11
CA ALA A 238 9.94 5.87 -3.91
C ALA A 238 10.35 4.94 -5.06
N ILE A 239 10.38 3.62 -4.83
CA ILE A 239 10.64 2.64 -5.89
C ILE A 239 9.50 2.63 -6.93
N ALA A 240 8.25 2.73 -6.49
CA ALA A 240 7.10 2.84 -7.40
C ALA A 240 7.17 4.14 -8.23
N GLU A 241 7.60 5.25 -7.62
CA GLU A 241 7.80 6.53 -8.31
C GLU A 241 8.87 6.44 -9.39
N TYR A 242 9.98 5.72 -9.14
CA TYR A 242 10.99 5.46 -10.15
C TYR A 242 10.38 4.78 -11.40
N PHE A 243 9.67 3.68 -11.23
CA PHE A 243 9.07 2.98 -12.36
C PHE A 243 7.97 3.78 -13.07
N ARG A 244 7.16 4.54 -12.31
CA ARG A 244 6.20 5.49 -12.89
C ARG A 244 6.92 6.53 -13.77
N ASP A 245 8.04 7.07 -13.30
CA ASP A 245 8.79 8.09 -14.01
C ASP A 245 9.52 7.53 -15.24
N GLU A 246 9.73 6.20 -15.28
CA GLU A 246 10.15 5.45 -16.50
C GLU A 246 8.94 5.13 -17.43
N GLY A 247 7.74 5.65 -17.14
CA GLY A 247 6.55 5.49 -17.99
C GLY A 247 5.78 4.20 -17.79
N LYS A 248 5.97 3.51 -16.66
CA LYS A 248 5.27 2.25 -16.35
C LYS A 248 3.97 2.47 -15.59
N ASP A 249 3.04 1.55 -15.78
CA ASP A 249 1.85 1.41 -14.92
C ASP A 249 2.21 0.49 -13.74
N VAL A 250 2.32 1.08 -12.55
CA VAL A 250 2.77 0.40 -11.34
C VAL A 250 1.58 0.08 -10.45
N LEU A 251 1.49 -1.16 -9.96
CA LEU A 251 0.61 -1.54 -8.86
C LEU A 251 1.40 -1.52 -7.56
N LEU A 252 1.16 -0.51 -6.71
CA LEU A 252 1.72 -0.42 -5.37
C LEU A 252 0.76 -1.07 -4.38
N MET A 253 1.18 -2.16 -3.75
CA MET A 253 0.43 -2.82 -2.68
C MET A 253 1.13 -2.62 -1.35
N MET A 254 0.40 -2.13 -0.34
CA MET A 254 0.95 -1.86 0.99
C MET A 254 0.18 -2.60 2.07
N ASP A 255 0.80 -3.56 2.68
CA ASP A 255 0.25 -4.34 3.79
C ASP A 255 1.07 -4.12 5.07
N SER A 256 0.67 -3.26 5.99
CA SER A 256 -0.58 -2.51 6.02
C SER A 256 -0.36 -1.03 6.37
N LEU A 257 -1.27 -0.20 5.92
CA LEU A 257 -1.34 1.22 6.31
C LEU A 257 -1.55 1.37 7.83
N THR A 258 -2.27 0.45 8.45
CA THR A 258 -2.44 0.41 9.92
C THR A 258 -1.10 0.25 10.63
N ARG A 259 -0.22 -0.63 10.12
CA ARG A 259 1.12 -0.85 10.71
C ARG A 259 2.04 0.35 10.50
N PHE A 260 1.95 1.02 9.34
CA PHE A 260 2.61 2.30 9.12
C PHE A 260 2.15 3.35 10.15
N SER A 261 0.85 3.46 10.39
CA SER A 261 0.27 4.40 11.35
C SER A 261 0.69 4.08 12.79
N MET A 262 0.76 2.80 13.17
CA MET A 262 1.28 2.35 14.46
C MET A 262 2.77 2.71 14.63
N ALA A 263 3.58 2.54 13.59
CA ALA A 263 4.99 2.92 13.61
C ALA A 263 5.15 4.45 13.79
N GLN A 264 4.37 5.24 13.06
CA GLN A 264 4.36 6.70 13.24
C GLN A 264 3.88 7.12 14.63
N ARG A 265 2.91 6.40 15.21
CA ARG A 265 2.48 6.62 16.59
C ARG A 265 3.63 6.42 17.59
N GLU A 266 4.37 5.31 17.47
CA GLU A 266 5.52 5.03 18.33
C GLU A 266 6.58 6.15 18.23
N ILE A 267 6.88 6.61 17.01
CA ILE A 267 7.85 7.68 16.74
C ILE A 267 7.36 9.00 17.34
N GLY A 268 6.12 9.42 17.08
CA GLY A 268 5.58 10.67 17.59
C GLY A 268 5.55 10.72 19.11
N LEU A 269 5.08 9.66 19.78
CA LEU A 269 5.08 9.56 21.24
C LEU A 269 6.50 9.60 21.82
N ALA A 270 7.45 8.89 21.20
CA ALA A 270 8.86 8.91 21.62
C ALA A 270 9.52 10.29 21.41
N SER A 271 9.07 11.06 20.43
CA SER A 271 9.51 12.44 20.18
C SER A 271 8.82 13.48 21.08
N GLY A 272 7.87 13.06 21.92
CA GLY A 272 7.18 13.92 22.89
C GLY A 272 5.87 14.52 22.39
N GLU A 273 5.31 14.06 21.28
CA GLU A 273 3.97 14.48 20.86
C GLU A 273 2.89 13.96 21.84
N PRO A 274 1.88 14.75 22.18
CA PRO A 274 0.77 14.29 23.00
C PRO A 274 -0.15 13.35 22.19
N PRO A 275 -0.66 12.28 22.81
CA PRO A 275 -1.68 11.44 22.18
C PRO A 275 -3.03 12.19 22.13
N VAL A 276 -3.78 12.02 21.02
CA VAL A 276 -5.11 12.61 20.81
C VAL A 276 -6.17 11.51 20.70
N SER A 277 -6.51 11.04 19.51
CA SER A 277 -7.58 10.09 19.30
C SER A 277 -7.06 8.65 19.45
N ARG A 278 -7.64 7.86 20.35
CA ARG A 278 -7.25 6.47 20.64
C ARG A 278 -5.73 6.28 20.81
N GLY A 279 -5.04 7.31 21.34
CA GLY A 279 -3.60 7.28 21.57
C GLY A 279 -2.73 7.57 20.36
N TYR A 280 -3.28 7.95 19.21
CA TYR A 280 -2.52 8.39 18.05
C TYR A 280 -2.16 9.88 18.18
N PRO A 281 -0.89 10.28 17.97
CA PRO A 281 -0.49 11.67 17.93
C PRO A 281 -0.89 12.37 16.62
N PRO A 282 -0.93 13.72 16.57
CA PRO A 282 -1.31 14.49 15.39
C PRO A 282 -0.50 14.16 14.13
N SER A 283 0.79 13.83 14.29
CA SER A 283 1.68 13.51 13.17
C SER A 283 1.21 12.31 12.33
N VAL A 284 0.47 11.36 12.91
CA VAL A 284 -0.08 10.21 12.17
C VAL A 284 -1.05 10.69 11.09
N TYR A 285 -1.95 11.61 11.46
CA TYR A 285 -2.94 12.19 10.55
C TYR A 285 -2.34 13.13 9.52
N ALA A 286 -1.18 13.73 9.81
CA ALA A 286 -0.44 14.57 8.87
C ALA A 286 0.40 13.75 7.87
N GLU A 287 0.98 12.63 8.29
CA GLU A 287 1.88 11.81 7.45
C GLU A 287 1.11 10.89 6.49
N MET A 288 -0.07 10.40 6.90
CA MET A 288 -0.87 9.49 6.08
C MET A 288 -1.30 10.10 4.74
N PRO A 289 -1.89 11.32 4.68
CA PRO A 289 -2.22 11.95 3.41
C PRO A 289 -0.99 12.18 2.52
N LYS A 290 0.14 12.61 3.09
CA LYS A 290 1.38 12.82 2.34
C LYS A 290 1.87 11.55 1.66
N LEU A 291 1.82 10.41 2.37
CA LEU A 291 2.20 9.12 1.81
C LEU A 291 1.25 8.72 0.67
N LEU A 292 -0.07 8.79 0.90
CA LEU A 292 -1.08 8.34 -0.05
C LEU A 292 -1.15 9.23 -1.30
N GLU A 293 -0.90 10.53 -1.17
CA GLU A 293 -0.88 11.47 -2.29
C GLU A 293 0.31 11.29 -3.23
N ARG A 294 1.34 10.54 -2.86
CA ARG A 294 2.47 10.20 -3.75
C ARG A 294 2.07 9.23 -4.86
N ALA A 295 1.06 8.38 -4.62
CA ALA A 295 0.45 7.54 -5.65
C ALA A 295 -0.45 8.36 -6.59
N GLY A 296 -0.80 7.79 -7.73
CA GLY A 296 -1.65 8.41 -8.73
C GLY A 296 -1.00 8.50 -10.11
N CYS A 297 -1.68 9.14 -11.04
CA CYS A 297 -1.14 9.40 -12.37
C CYS A 297 -0.08 10.50 -12.35
N SER A 298 0.91 10.40 -13.24
CA SER A 298 1.83 11.47 -13.63
C SER A 298 1.65 11.81 -15.10
N ASP A 299 2.53 12.62 -15.65
CA ASP A 299 2.62 12.89 -17.08
C ASP A 299 3.17 11.71 -17.90
N LYS A 300 3.89 10.78 -17.25
CA LYS A 300 4.56 9.64 -17.89
C LYS A 300 3.85 8.32 -17.65
N GLY A 301 3.68 7.92 -16.41
CA GLY A 301 3.09 6.65 -15.99
C GLY A 301 2.11 6.81 -14.84
N SER A 302 1.72 5.69 -14.21
CA SER A 302 0.78 5.69 -13.11
C SER A 302 1.22 4.82 -11.95
N ILE A 303 0.79 5.17 -10.72
CA ILE A 303 0.86 4.31 -9.54
C ILE A 303 -0.56 4.08 -9.05
N THR A 304 -1.09 2.89 -9.26
CA THR A 304 -2.35 2.45 -8.65
C THR A 304 -2.02 1.88 -7.27
N GLY A 305 -2.59 2.47 -6.22
CA GLY A 305 -2.30 2.09 -4.85
C GLY A 305 -3.38 1.20 -4.23
N LEU A 306 -3.02 0.02 -3.76
CA LEU A 306 -3.86 -0.85 -2.93
C LEU A 306 -3.30 -0.85 -1.50
N TYR A 307 -4.06 -0.27 -0.58
CA TYR A 307 -3.65 -0.08 0.81
C TYR A 307 -4.52 -0.92 1.74
N THR A 308 -3.93 -1.91 2.41
CA THR A 308 -4.70 -2.68 3.38
C THR A 308 -4.83 -1.91 4.69
N VAL A 309 -6.00 -1.97 5.26
CA VAL A 309 -6.34 -1.38 6.55
C VAL A 309 -6.92 -2.49 7.42
N LEU A 310 -6.27 -2.74 8.57
CA LEU A 310 -6.77 -3.71 9.54
C LEU A 310 -7.89 -3.08 10.34
N VAL A 311 -9.05 -3.72 10.34
CA VAL A 311 -10.25 -3.28 11.08
C VAL A 311 -10.42 -4.20 12.29
N ASP A 312 -10.04 -3.70 13.48
CA ASP A 312 -10.16 -4.47 14.70
C ASP A 312 -11.62 -4.54 15.16
N GLY A 313 -12.12 -5.77 15.38
CA GLY A 313 -13.49 -6.00 15.86
C GLY A 313 -14.58 -5.53 14.89
N ASP A 314 -14.26 -5.41 13.59
CA ASP A 314 -15.16 -4.91 12.55
C ASP A 314 -15.65 -3.45 12.81
N ASP A 315 -14.88 -2.65 13.58
CA ASP A 315 -15.16 -1.24 13.89
C ASP A 315 -14.63 -0.30 12.80
N PHE A 316 -15.44 -0.02 11.79
CA PHE A 316 -15.12 0.92 10.71
C PHE A 316 -15.04 2.39 11.16
N ASN A 317 -15.37 2.72 12.42
CA ASN A 317 -15.25 4.06 12.99
C ASN A 317 -13.93 4.26 13.74
N GLU A 318 -13.00 3.32 13.66
CA GLU A 318 -11.65 3.50 14.16
C GLU A 318 -10.96 4.68 13.44
N PRO A 319 -10.22 5.56 14.15
CA PRO A 319 -9.66 6.78 13.57
C PRO A 319 -8.80 6.57 12.33
N ILE A 320 -7.97 5.51 12.30
CA ILE A 320 -7.13 5.20 11.13
C ILE A 320 -7.97 4.73 9.95
N THR A 321 -8.96 3.89 10.21
CA THR A 321 -9.90 3.37 9.21
C THR A 321 -10.71 4.51 8.58
N ASP A 322 -11.27 5.40 9.40
CA ASP A 322 -12.03 6.55 8.93
C ASP A 322 -11.18 7.56 8.16
N THR A 323 -9.97 7.86 8.66
CA THR A 323 -9.01 8.73 7.97
C THR A 323 -8.62 8.15 6.61
N ALA A 324 -8.25 6.87 6.55
CA ALA A 324 -7.90 6.22 5.28
C ALA A 324 -9.07 6.28 4.28
N ARG A 325 -10.29 5.96 4.73
CA ARG A 325 -11.49 5.98 3.89
C ARG A 325 -11.82 7.37 3.35
N SER A 326 -11.51 8.43 4.09
CA SER A 326 -11.74 9.83 3.65
C SER A 326 -10.76 10.27 2.57
N ILE A 327 -9.53 9.75 2.55
CA ILE A 327 -8.47 10.14 1.61
C ILE A 327 -8.52 9.31 0.33
N LEU A 328 -8.84 8.02 0.43
CA LEU A 328 -8.80 7.06 -0.67
C LEU A 328 -9.97 7.24 -1.65
N ASP A 329 -9.75 6.84 -2.90
CA ASP A 329 -10.70 6.98 -4.01
C ASP A 329 -11.70 5.82 -4.10
N GLY A 330 -11.76 4.98 -3.09
CA GLY A 330 -12.65 3.84 -2.95
C GLY A 330 -12.13 2.81 -1.96
N HIS A 331 -12.93 1.76 -1.73
CA HIS A 331 -12.56 0.70 -0.80
C HIS A 331 -13.22 -0.63 -1.16
N ILE A 332 -12.52 -1.71 -0.81
CA ILE A 332 -12.98 -3.09 -0.86
C ILE A 332 -13.06 -3.58 0.58
N ILE A 333 -14.21 -4.07 0.99
CA ILE A 333 -14.44 -4.62 2.34
C ILE A 333 -14.41 -6.15 2.26
N LEU A 334 -13.60 -6.78 3.09
CA LEU A 334 -13.61 -8.23 3.30
C LEU A 334 -14.40 -8.56 4.57
N ASP A 335 -15.46 -9.34 4.41
CA ASP A 335 -16.38 -9.69 5.49
C ASP A 335 -16.14 -11.11 6.01
N ARG A 336 -16.13 -11.24 7.34
CA ARG A 336 -15.93 -12.52 8.02
C ARG A 336 -17.12 -13.46 7.85
N LYS A 337 -18.34 -12.94 7.76
CA LYS A 337 -19.54 -13.77 7.59
C LYS A 337 -19.57 -14.42 6.21
N ILE A 338 -19.06 -13.71 5.18
CA ILE A 338 -18.89 -14.24 3.82
C ILE A 338 -17.83 -15.34 3.83
N ALA A 339 -16.69 -15.09 4.48
CA ALA A 339 -15.64 -16.12 4.64
C ALA A 339 -16.12 -17.36 5.38
N GLN A 340 -16.95 -17.21 6.43
CA GLN A 340 -17.54 -18.31 7.18
C GLN A 340 -18.49 -19.18 6.34
N LYS A 341 -19.11 -18.61 5.31
CA LYS A 341 -19.93 -19.35 4.33
C LYS A 341 -19.07 -20.06 3.26
N ASN A 342 -17.74 -20.08 3.42
CA ASN A 342 -16.76 -20.59 2.43
C ASN A 342 -16.88 -19.94 1.04
N HIS A 343 -17.28 -18.67 1.01
CA HIS A 343 -17.38 -17.88 -0.20
C HIS A 343 -16.12 -17.03 -0.33
N TYR A 344 -15.28 -17.32 -1.32
CA TYR A 344 -14.03 -16.61 -1.56
C TYR A 344 -13.91 -16.15 -3.01
N PRO A 345 -13.33 -14.92 -3.24
CA PRO A 345 -12.88 -13.97 -2.22
C PRO A 345 -14.05 -13.43 -1.39
N ALA A 346 -13.81 -13.19 -0.10
CA ALA A 346 -14.86 -12.80 0.86
C ALA A 346 -15.20 -11.29 0.77
N ILE A 347 -15.46 -10.80 -0.43
CA ILE A 347 -15.71 -9.38 -0.72
C ILE A 347 -17.17 -9.04 -0.44
N GLU A 348 -17.40 -8.08 0.46
CA GLU A 348 -18.71 -7.48 0.69
C GLU A 348 -18.98 -6.41 -0.38
N VAL A 349 -19.67 -6.80 -1.45
CA VAL A 349 -19.87 -5.98 -2.65
C VAL A 349 -20.74 -4.75 -2.39
N LEU A 350 -21.77 -4.88 -1.54
CA LEU A 350 -22.72 -3.79 -1.30
C LEU A 350 -22.11 -2.65 -0.49
N GLN A 351 -21.13 -2.95 0.36
CA GLN A 351 -20.42 -1.95 1.16
C GLN A 351 -19.11 -1.49 0.50
N SER A 352 -18.71 -2.09 -0.61
CA SER A 352 -17.50 -1.73 -1.36
C SER A 352 -17.82 -0.73 -2.46
N ILE A 353 -16.88 0.19 -2.72
CA ILE A 353 -17.08 1.26 -3.71
C ILE A 353 -15.80 1.63 -4.43
N SER A 354 -15.88 1.85 -5.73
CA SER A 354 -14.90 2.60 -6.54
C SER A 354 -15.52 3.92 -6.97
N ARG A 355 -14.95 5.03 -6.52
CA ARG A 355 -15.45 6.38 -6.85
C ARG A 355 -15.24 6.74 -8.31
N VAL A 356 -14.25 6.11 -8.98
CA VAL A 356 -13.94 6.37 -10.39
C VAL A 356 -14.64 5.43 -11.37
N MET A 357 -15.24 4.32 -10.91
CA MET A 357 -15.95 3.39 -11.79
C MET A 357 -16.99 4.10 -12.66
N SER A 358 -17.67 5.13 -12.13
CA SER A 358 -18.66 5.90 -12.86
C SER A 358 -18.11 6.64 -14.09
N SER A 359 -16.82 6.97 -14.10
CA SER A 359 -16.13 7.68 -15.19
C SER A 359 -15.42 6.76 -16.17
N ILE A 360 -14.94 5.59 -15.72
CA ILE A 360 -14.10 4.69 -16.53
C ILE A 360 -14.88 3.50 -17.13
N ALA A 361 -15.96 3.05 -16.49
CA ALA A 361 -16.77 1.93 -16.99
C ALA A 361 -17.78 2.38 -18.08
N THR A 362 -18.08 1.49 -19.02
CA THR A 362 -19.10 1.72 -20.06
C THR A 362 -20.50 1.86 -19.45
N LYS A 363 -21.44 2.46 -20.18
CA LYS A 363 -22.83 2.59 -19.72
C LYS A 363 -23.48 1.23 -19.47
N GLU A 364 -23.16 0.26 -20.32
CA GLU A 364 -23.66 -1.11 -20.24
C GLU A 364 -23.13 -1.84 -19.01
N HIS A 365 -21.82 -1.82 -18.82
CA HIS A 365 -21.17 -2.40 -17.64
C HIS A 365 -21.76 -1.81 -16.34
N LYS A 366 -21.94 -0.48 -16.27
CA LYS A 366 -22.56 0.18 -15.10
C LYS A 366 -23.99 -0.29 -14.86
N LYS A 367 -24.79 -0.50 -15.92
CA LYS A 367 -26.15 -1.00 -15.81
C LYS A 367 -26.16 -2.43 -15.25
N LEU A 368 -25.33 -3.32 -15.79
CA LEU A 368 -25.21 -4.71 -15.34
C LEU A 368 -24.74 -4.81 -13.89
N SER A 369 -23.69 -4.06 -13.52
CA SER A 369 -23.22 -3.97 -12.15
C SER A 369 -24.32 -3.46 -11.19
N GLY A 370 -25.08 -2.45 -11.60
CA GLY A 370 -26.23 -1.93 -10.84
C GLY A 370 -27.33 -2.97 -10.67
N THR A 371 -27.64 -3.75 -11.70
CA THR A 371 -28.64 -4.83 -11.63
C THR A 371 -28.19 -5.91 -10.66
N LEU A 372 -26.92 -6.35 -10.72
CA LEU A 372 -26.41 -7.36 -9.79
C LEU A 372 -26.47 -6.88 -8.33
N LYS A 373 -26.01 -5.65 -8.06
CA LYS A 373 -26.09 -5.05 -6.73
C LYS A 373 -27.52 -4.94 -6.22
N ASN A 374 -28.48 -4.61 -7.10
CA ASN A 374 -29.89 -4.56 -6.75
C ASN A 374 -30.43 -5.96 -6.38
N VAL A 375 -30.09 -7.00 -7.15
CA VAL A 375 -30.45 -8.40 -6.82
C VAL A 375 -29.94 -8.79 -5.44
N MET A 376 -28.67 -8.50 -5.14
CA MET A 376 -28.06 -8.78 -3.83
C MET A 376 -28.76 -8.03 -2.71
N ALA A 377 -29.01 -6.74 -2.87
CA ALA A 377 -29.67 -5.90 -1.86
C ALA A 377 -31.11 -6.35 -1.60
N THR A 378 -31.90 -6.58 -2.66
CA THR A 378 -33.28 -7.07 -2.56
C THR A 378 -33.36 -8.43 -1.88
N TYR A 379 -32.43 -9.35 -2.21
CA TYR A 379 -32.37 -10.65 -1.56
C TYR A 379 -32.02 -10.52 -0.07
N ALA A 380 -31.02 -9.71 0.26
CA ALA A 380 -30.61 -9.48 1.65
C ALA A 380 -31.73 -8.90 2.52
N GLU A 381 -32.53 -7.97 1.97
CA GLU A 381 -33.71 -7.41 2.68
C GLU A 381 -34.80 -8.46 2.92
N ALA A 382 -34.93 -9.46 2.03
CA ALA A 382 -35.96 -10.49 2.10
C ALA A 382 -35.46 -11.79 2.76
N GLU A 383 -34.16 -11.94 3.02
CA GLU A 383 -33.51 -13.20 3.45
C GLU A 383 -34.19 -13.81 4.68
N ASP A 384 -34.51 -13.00 5.69
CA ASP A 384 -35.16 -13.49 6.90
C ASP A 384 -36.57 -14.03 6.63
N LEU A 385 -37.33 -13.34 5.79
CA LEU A 385 -38.70 -13.78 5.41
C LEU A 385 -38.68 -15.07 4.60
N ILE A 386 -37.66 -15.23 3.73
CA ILE A 386 -37.47 -16.41 2.92
C ILE A 386 -37.09 -17.60 3.81
N ASN A 387 -36.12 -17.41 4.72
CA ASN A 387 -35.60 -18.46 5.60
C ASN A 387 -36.62 -19.02 6.58
N ILE A 388 -37.53 -18.16 7.09
CA ILE A 388 -38.64 -18.62 7.98
C ILE A 388 -39.87 -19.10 7.20
N GLY A 389 -39.83 -19.11 5.86
CA GLY A 389 -40.96 -19.54 5.02
C GLY A 389 -42.16 -18.59 5.00
N ALA A 390 -41.98 -17.34 5.41
CA ALA A 390 -43.05 -16.33 5.43
C ALA A 390 -43.28 -15.65 4.09
N TYR A 391 -42.29 -15.69 3.19
CA TYR A 391 -42.40 -15.13 1.85
C TYR A 391 -43.22 -16.05 0.93
N LYS A 392 -44.20 -15.47 0.22
CA LYS A 392 -45.01 -16.18 -0.77
C LYS A 392 -44.54 -15.81 -2.18
N PRO A 393 -44.10 -16.77 -3.01
CA PRO A 393 -43.77 -16.51 -4.42
C PRO A 393 -44.93 -15.82 -5.16
N GLY A 394 -44.60 -14.85 -6.02
CA GLY A 394 -45.60 -14.03 -6.75
C GLY A 394 -46.09 -12.79 -5.99
N SER A 395 -45.76 -12.61 -4.72
CA SER A 395 -46.20 -11.44 -3.93
C SER A 395 -45.39 -10.16 -4.26
N ASN A 396 -44.14 -10.32 -4.70
CA ASN A 396 -43.28 -9.20 -5.11
C ASN A 396 -42.33 -9.63 -6.23
N LYS A 397 -42.52 -9.04 -7.43
CA LYS A 397 -41.74 -9.36 -8.62
C LYS A 397 -40.21 -9.15 -8.44
N ASN A 398 -39.81 -8.13 -7.68
CA ASN A 398 -38.39 -7.85 -7.45
C ASN A 398 -37.74 -8.92 -6.56
N ILE A 399 -38.45 -9.37 -5.52
CA ILE A 399 -37.97 -10.43 -4.63
C ILE A 399 -37.94 -11.77 -5.38
N ASP A 400 -38.96 -12.08 -6.20
CA ASP A 400 -38.98 -13.30 -7.03
C ASP A 400 -37.80 -13.32 -8.00
N PHE A 401 -37.51 -12.19 -8.64
CA PHE A 401 -36.36 -12.04 -9.52
C PHE A 401 -35.03 -12.23 -8.75
N ALA A 402 -34.90 -11.61 -7.56
CA ALA A 402 -33.72 -11.76 -6.74
C ALA A 402 -33.51 -13.23 -6.30
N ILE A 403 -34.57 -13.92 -5.89
CA ILE A 403 -34.52 -15.35 -5.53
C ILE A 403 -34.06 -16.20 -6.72
N SER A 404 -34.55 -15.90 -7.94
CA SER A 404 -34.18 -16.66 -9.14
C SER A 404 -32.74 -16.48 -9.57
N LYS A 405 -32.10 -15.33 -9.27
CA LYS A 405 -30.75 -14.98 -9.73
C LYS A 405 -29.65 -15.13 -8.67
N ILE A 406 -29.97 -15.12 -7.38
CA ILE A 406 -28.97 -15.04 -6.29
C ILE A 406 -27.96 -16.20 -6.30
N ALA A 407 -28.38 -17.41 -6.69
CA ALA A 407 -27.48 -18.56 -6.78
C ALA A 407 -26.41 -18.34 -7.85
N ALA A 408 -26.78 -17.90 -9.04
CA ALA A 408 -25.87 -17.61 -10.15
C ALA A 408 -24.97 -16.38 -9.82
N VAL A 409 -25.51 -15.37 -9.13
CA VAL A 409 -24.74 -14.23 -8.65
C VAL A 409 -23.64 -14.67 -7.67
N ASN A 410 -23.97 -15.53 -6.71
CA ASN A 410 -22.97 -16.06 -5.77
C ASN A 410 -21.89 -16.89 -6.49
N GLU A 411 -22.26 -17.70 -7.47
CA GLU A 411 -21.31 -18.47 -8.30
C GLU A 411 -20.39 -17.53 -9.09
N PHE A 412 -20.91 -16.48 -9.69
CA PHE A 412 -20.10 -15.47 -10.37
C PHE A 412 -19.10 -14.80 -9.45
N LEU A 413 -19.51 -14.46 -8.21
CA LEU A 413 -18.66 -13.78 -7.23
C LEU A 413 -17.56 -14.68 -6.65
N MET A 414 -17.76 -16.00 -6.63
CA MET A 414 -16.72 -16.95 -6.21
C MET A 414 -15.68 -17.11 -7.32
N GLN A 415 -14.42 -17.17 -6.91
CA GLN A 415 -13.29 -17.37 -7.81
C GLN A 415 -12.19 -18.17 -7.11
N ASP A 416 -11.68 -19.21 -7.81
CA ASP A 416 -10.53 -19.95 -7.32
C ASP A 416 -9.28 -19.08 -7.28
N VAL A 417 -8.39 -19.35 -6.32
CA VAL A 417 -7.17 -18.55 -6.07
C VAL A 417 -6.25 -18.48 -7.30
N TYR A 418 -6.27 -19.53 -8.15
CA TYR A 418 -5.43 -19.62 -9.36
C TYR A 418 -6.22 -19.42 -10.64
N GLU A 419 -7.53 -19.17 -10.57
CA GLU A 419 -8.36 -18.85 -11.73
C GLU A 419 -7.95 -17.49 -12.30
N LYS A 420 -7.52 -17.46 -13.55
CA LYS A 420 -7.23 -16.24 -14.31
C LYS A 420 -8.44 -15.88 -15.14
N VAL A 421 -8.96 -14.68 -14.95
CA VAL A 421 -10.10 -14.16 -15.73
C VAL A 421 -9.72 -12.79 -16.26
N ASP A 422 -9.87 -12.58 -17.54
CA ASP A 422 -9.67 -11.27 -18.17
C ASP A 422 -10.87 -10.35 -17.92
N PHE A 423 -10.64 -9.05 -18.07
CA PHE A 423 -11.66 -8.03 -17.79
C PHE A 423 -12.87 -8.18 -18.71
N GLU A 424 -12.65 -8.39 -19.99
CA GLU A 424 -13.67 -8.59 -21.01
C GLU A 424 -14.52 -9.83 -20.71
N ASP A 425 -13.88 -10.94 -20.32
CA ASP A 425 -14.58 -12.16 -19.91
C ASP A 425 -15.43 -11.94 -18.66
N THR A 426 -14.93 -11.13 -17.72
CA THR A 426 -15.69 -10.79 -16.52
C THR A 426 -16.94 -10.01 -16.86
N VAL A 427 -16.85 -9.02 -17.75
CA VAL A 427 -18.01 -8.22 -18.18
C VAL A 427 -19.00 -9.07 -18.97
N HIS A 428 -18.51 -9.95 -19.84
CA HIS A 428 -19.35 -10.87 -20.60
C HIS A 428 -20.11 -11.86 -19.70
N ARG A 429 -19.42 -12.50 -18.74
CA ARG A 429 -20.09 -13.36 -17.74
C ARG A 429 -21.12 -12.61 -16.89
N LEU A 430 -20.86 -11.31 -16.61
CA LEU A 430 -21.82 -10.46 -15.91
C LEU A 430 -23.06 -10.19 -16.77
N GLU A 431 -22.92 -10.07 -18.10
CA GLU A 431 -24.01 -9.92 -19.06
C GLU A 431 -24.86 -11.19 -19.13
N GLU A 432 -24.23 -12.36 -19.30
CA GLU A 432 -24.88 -13.67 -19.34
C GLU A 432 -25.79 -13.97 -18.14
N LEU A 433 -25.45 -13.40 -16.95
CA LEU A 433 -26.29 -13.57 -15.75
C LEU A 433 -27.71 -12.99 -15.91
N PHE A 434 -27.86 -11.97 -16.77
CA PHE A 434 -29.11 -11.22 -16.92
C PHE A 434 -29.70 -11.32 -18.32
N ASP A 435 -29.02 -12.02 -19.26
CA ASP A 435 -29.64 -12.37 -20.53
C ASP A 435 -30.83 -13.28 -20.26
N GLU A 436 -31.98 -12.91 -20.80
CA GLU A 436 -33.14 -13.81 -20.85
C GLU A 436 -32.81 -14.94 -21.85
N PRO A 437 -33.01 -16.22 -21.50
CA PRO A 437 -32.94 -17.26 -22.49
C PRO A 437 -33.92 -16.93 -23.60
N ASP A 438 -33.41 -16.88 -24.84
CA ASP A 438 -34.16 -16.62 -26.06
C ASP A 438 -35.28 -17.69 -26.21
N THR A 439 -36.40 -17.47 -25.54
CA THR A 439 -37.55 -18.38 -25.54
C THR A 439 -38.34 -18.32 -26.85
N ASP A 440 -37.88 -17.51 -27.84
CA ASP A 440 -38.57 -17.30 -29.13
C ASP A 440 -37.93 -18.05 -30.31
N LYS A 441 -37.23 -19.17 -30.08
CA LYS A 441 -36.71 -20.04 -31.17
C LYS A 441 -37.23 -21.47 -31.12
N GLU A 442 -38.50 -21.67 -30.76
CA GLU A 442 -39.22 -22.89 -31.03
C GLU A 442 -40.66 -22.55 -31.43
N GLU A 443 -40.88 -22.16 -32.69
CA GLU A 443 -42.10 -22.39 -33.48
C GLU A 443 -41.73 -22.64 -34.97
#